data_04c4d856ed453b2c583013f3187e0096
#
_entry.id   04c4d856ed453b2c583013f3187e0096
#
_cell.length_a   1.000
_cell.length_b   1.000
_cell.length_c   1.000
_cell.angle_alpha   90.00
_cell.angle_beta   90.00
_cell.angle_gamma   90.00
#
_symmetry.space_group_name_H-M   'P 1'
#
loop_
_entity.id
_entity.type
_entity.pdbx_description
1 polymer ?
#
loop_
_entity_poly.entity_id
_entity_poly.type
_entity_poly.pdbx_seq_one_letter_code
_entity_poly.pdbx_strand_id
1 'polypeptide(L)'
;MQHSNVNVLHEKRHGDRHSPSYANSTLPISTRKVKKVVDGARPGYRELLTKHLGRREYGEAPKGYDLLGNIAIVAVPERLKKKGRVIAEIIMQIHPNVETVLAKAGAVSGRYRTRKFRHILGKRNYTAVYKENGCVFRFDVRKTFFSNRLSHERERIADLSHAHGKETVAVLFAGVAPFSIEIAKANPKAEVLSVELNRSAHEMALENIKLNKTENVTAVNADVKKLASSGEYSGKADRIIAPLPASSLSFLDSIARIAKKKAIVHLYSFADADRGEKEVAEKVREHALKNGYSIKVVGSRIVRPYSARQAEIALDYEMTKY
;
A
#
# COMPACT_ATOMS: atom_id res chain seq x y z
N MET A 1 -16.76 50.40 52.10
CA MET A 1 -17.89 49.53 52.51
C MET A 1 -17.64 48.18 51.94
N GLN A 2 -17.12 47.37 52.80
CA GLN A 2 -17.65 46.10 53.34
C GLN A 2 -17.61 44.98 52.33
N HIS A 3 -16.62 44.07 52.48
CA HIS A 3 -16.66 42.80 53.26
C HIS A 3 -17.33 41.70 52.41
N SER A 4 -16.87 40.47 52.24
CA SER A 4 -16.08 39.53 53.07
C SER A 4 -15.58 38.38 52.15
N ASN A 5 -14.39 37.96 52.21
CA ASN A 5 -13.83 36.78 52.91
C ASN A 5 -14.64 35.48 52.79
N VAL A 6 -13.97 34.39 52.33
CA VAL A 6 -13.45 33.29 53.17
C VAL A 6 -12.71 32.26 52.31
N ASN A 7 -11.41 32.11 52.52
CA ASN A 7 -10.61 30.96 52.97
C ASN A 7 -10.82 29.59 52.28
N VAL A 8 -9.76 29.09 51.72
CA VAL A 8 -8.61 28.23 52.18
C VAL A 8 -8.90 26.73 52.06
N LEU A 9 -8.13 26.05 51.30
CA LEU A 9 -7.16 25.04 51.80
C LEU A 9 -6.33 24.43 50.66
N HIS A 10 -5.06 24.31 50.96
CA HIS A 10 -4.01 23.61 50.27
C HIS A 10 -4.30 22.11 50.03
N GLU A 11 -3.86 21.58 48.87
CA GLU A 11 -3.01 20.37 48.93
C GLU A 11 -2.16 20.25 47.65
N LYS A 12 -0.86 20.26 47.87
CA LYS A 12 0.16 19.83 46.91
C LYS A 12 0.07 18.34 46.71
N ARG A 13 0.02 17.87 45.46
CA ARG A 13 0.59 16.58 45.12
C ARG A 13 1.32 16.66 43.78
N HIS A 14 2.62 16.42 43.86
CA HIS A 14 3.47 15.99 42.75
C HIS A 14 2.90 14.71 42.15
N GLY A 15 2.81 14.64 40.83
CA GLY A 15 2.42 13.46 40.10
C GLY A 15 3.10 13.44 38.75
N ASP A 16 4.01 12.53 38.62
CA ASP A 16 4.91 12.24 37.53
C ASP A 16 4.28 12.23 36.14
N ARG A 17 5.00 12.82 35.18
CA ARG A 17 4.75 12.65 33.75
C ARG A 17 5.18 11.26 33.34
N HIS A 18 4.24 10.33 33.24
CA HIS A 18 4.47 9.05 32.57
C HIS A 18 4.26 9.20 31.07
N SER A 19 5.35 9.01 30.33
CA SER A 19 5.33 8.67 28.92
C SER A 19 4.60 7.35 28.72
N PRO A 20 3.71 7.17 27.72
CA PRO A 20 3.11 5.89 27.46
C PRO A 20 4.16 4.92 26.92
N SER A 21 4.51 3.92 27.73
CA SER A 21 5.27 2.76 27.31
C SER A 21 4.41 1.92 26.36
N TYR A 22 4.93 1.65 25.16
CA TYR A 22 4.35 0.64 24.27
C TYR A 22 4.51 -0.75 24.91
N ALA A 23 3.52 -1.15 25.69
CA ALA A 23 3.41 -2.51 26.17
C ALA A 23 2.89 -3.43 25.06
N ASN A 24 3.61 -4.52 24.82
CA ASN A 24 3.20 -5.64 23.99
C ASN A 24 1.84 -6.18 24.47
N SER A 25 0.76 -5.80 23.80
CA SER A 25 -0.54 -6.44 23.96
C SER A 25 -0.70 -7.49 22.87
N THR A 26 -0.28 -8.71 23.15
CA THR A 26 -0.75 -9.91 22.47
C THR A 26 -2.23 -10.09 22.83
N LEU A 27 -3.13 -9.60 21.97
CA LEU A 27 -4.53 -9.95 22.05
C LEU A 27 -4.70 -11.40 21.56
N PRO A 28 -5.45 -12.25 22.27
CA PRO A 28 -5.69 -13.62 21.86
C PRO A 28 -6.55 -13.63 20.59
N ILE A 29 -6.06 -14.36 19.58
CA ILE A 29 -6.83 -14.65 18.36
C ILE A 29 -8.08 -15.41 18.79
N SER A 30 -9.22 -14.73 18.75
CA SER A 30 -10.52 -15.36 18.96
C SER A 30 -10.78 -16.34 17.82
N THR A 31 -10.65 -17.63 18.12
CA THR A 31 -11.13 -18.72 17.27
C THR A 31 -12.66 -18.69 17.22
N ARG A 32 -13.23 -17.83 16.38
CA ARG A 32 -14.65 -17.95 16.03
C ARG A 32 -14.84 -19.26 15.28
N LYS A 33 -15.48 -20.23 15.94
CA LYS A 33 -16.00 -21.45 15.33
C LYS A 33 -16.77 -21.09 14.08
N VAL A 34 -16.22 -21.50 12.92
CA VAL A 34 -16.94 -21.42 11.64
C VAL A 34 -18.22 -22.25 11.80
N LYS A 35 -19.37 -21.57 11.84
CA LYS A 35 -20.66 -22.24 11.77
C LYS A 35 -20.71 -23.04 10.47
N LYS A 36 -21.04 -24.32 10.52
CA LYS A 36 -21.39 -25.17 9.38
C LYS A 36 -22.34 -24.38 8.49
N VAL A 37 -21.88 -24.06 7.28
CA VAL A 37 -22.73 -23.44 6.26
C VAL A 37 -23.61 -24.55 5.69
N VAL A 38 -24.91 -24.30 5.75
CA VAL A 38 -25.99 -25.10 5.22
C VAL A 38 -25.87 -25.26 3.71
N ASP A 39 -26.25 -26.40 3.18
CA ASP A 39 -26.38 -26.77 1.75
C ASP A 39 -26.83 -25.61 0.85
N GLY A 40 -25.97 -25.27 -0.15
CA GLY A 40 -26.24 -24.21 -1.11
C GLY A 40 -25.05 -23.33 -1.46
N ALA A 41 -23.83 -23.61 -0.95
CA ALA A 41 -22.63 -22.85 -1.27
C ALA A 41 -22.31 -22.95 -2.77
N ARG A 42 -22.18 -21.79 -3.45
CA ARG A 42 -21.74 -21.74 -4.86
C ARG A 42 -20.40 -22.44 -4.99
N PRO A 43 -20.21 -23.29 -6.03
CA PRO A 43 -18.96 -24.02 -6.21
C PRO A 43 -17.76 -23.06 -6.33
N GLY A 44 -16.67 -23.41 -5.64
CA GLY A 44 -15.46 -22.60 -5.65
C GLY A 44 -14.68 -22.69 -6.98
N TYR A 45 -13.77 -21.75 -7.21
CA TYR A 45 -12.96 -21.68 -8.43
C TYR A 45 -12.27 -23.01 -8.78
N ARG A 46 -11.64 -23.66 -7.80
CA ARG A 46 -10.96 -24.94 -8.01
C ARG A 46 -11.93 -26.08 -8.34
N GLU A 47 -13.07 -26.12 -7.70
CA GLU A 47 -14.10 -27.12 -7.96
C GLU A 47 -14.67 -26.99 -9.38
N LEU A 48 -14.91 -25.75 -9.84
CA LEU A 48 -15.35 -25.53 -11.21
C LEU A 48 -14.26 -25.88 -12.23
N LEU A 49 -12.99 -25.60 -11.93
CA LEU A 49 -11.89 -26.01 -12.79
C LEU A 49 -11.84 -27.55 -12.95
N THR A 50 -12.03 -28.33 -11.87
CA THR A 50 -12.02 -29.80 -11.95
C THR A 50 -13.16 -30.36 -12.81
N LYS A 51 -14.30 -29.67 -12.85
CA LYS A 51 -15.47 -30.08 -13.69
C LYS A 51 -15.27 -29.81 -15.18
N HIS A 52 -14.42 -28.83 -15.54
CA HIS A 52 -14.29 -28.36 -16.92
C HIS A 52 -12.90 -28.63 -17.56
N LEU A 53 -11.92 -29.05 -16.76
CA LEU A 53 -10.58 -29.37 -17.23
C LEU A 53 -10.26 -30.84 -16.96
N GLY A 54 -9.53 -31.47 -17.89
CA GLY A 54 -8.98 -32.80 -17.65
C GLY A 54 -7.94 -32.80 -16.52
N ARG A 55 -7.69 -33.96 -15.91
CA ARG A 55 -6.79 -34.11 -14.76
C ARG A 55 -5.43 -33.44 -14.94
N ARG A 56 -4.82 -33.59 -16.13
CA ARG A 56 -3.53 -32.96 -16.47
C ARG A 56 -3.66 -31.44 -16.58
N GLU A 57 -4.69 -30.95 -17.27
CA GLU A 57 -4.97 -29.54 -17.44
C GLU A 57 -5.23 -28.83 -16.11
N TYR A 58 -5.96 -29.50 -15.21
CA TYR A 58 -6.21 -29.00 -13.85
C TYR A 58 -4.92 -28.83 -13.05
N GLY A 59 -3.99 -29.78 -13.15
CA GLY A 59 -2.68 -29.69 -12.46
C GLY A 59 -1.85 -28.46 -12.89
N GLU A 60 -2.01 -28.02 -14.14
CA GLU A 60 -1.33 -26.86 -14.71
C GLU A 60 -2.16 -25.55 -14.59
N ALA A 61 -3.43 -25.63 -14.18
CA ALA A 61 -4.32 -24.49 -14.14
C ALA A 61 -3.88 -23.43 -13.11
N PRO A 62 -4.18 -22.13 -13.37
CA PRO A 62 -3.86 -21.07 -12.43
C PRO A 62 -4.50 -21.33 -11.06
N LYS A 63 -3.70 -21.28 -10.00
CA LYS A 63 -4.18 -21.49 -8.61
C LYS A 63 -5.09 -20.36 -8.11
N GLY A 64 -5.08 -19.21 -8.78
CA GLY A 64 -5.86 -18.02 -8.45
C GLY A 64 -5.71 -16.92 -9.51
N TYR A 65 -6.36 -15.81 -9.25
CA TYR A 65 -6.40 -14.62 -10.11
C TYR A 65 -6.48 -13.37 -9.25
N ASP A 66 -6.11 -12.22 -9.82
CA ASP A 66 -6.24 -10.92 -9.16
C ASP A 66 -7.59 -10.30 -9.58
N LEU A 67 -8.38 -9.80 -8.61
CA LEU A 67 -9.61 -9.05 -8.85
C LEU A 67 -9.36 -7.57 -8.63
N LEU A 68 -9.62 -6.77 -9.64
CA LEU A 68 -9.54 -5.31 -9.61
C LEU A 68 -10.91 -4.73 -9.98
N GLY A 69 -11.85 -4.84 -9.05
CA GLY A 69 -13.25 -4.43 -9.24
C GLY A 69 -13.93 -5.18 -10.38
N ASN A 70 -14.18 -4.50 -11.49
CA ASN A 70 -14.82 -5.07 -12.68
C ASN A 70 -13.87 -5.83 -13.62
N ILE A 71 -12.58 -5.93 -13.29
CA ILE A 71 -11.58 -6.65 -14.10
C ILE A 71 -10.96 -7.79 -13.29
N ALA A 72 -10.91 -8.98 -13.88
CA ALA A 72 -10.13 -10.10 -13.38
C ALA A 72 -8.86 -10.32 -14.23
N ILE A 73 -7.73 -10.59 -13.56
CA ILE A 73 -6.45 -10.81 -14.21
C ILE A 73 -5.91 -12.18 -13.80
N VAL A 74 -5.71 -13.07 -14.76
CA VAL A 74 -5.25 -14.42 -14.52
C VAL A 74 -3.95 -14.73 -15.26
N ALA A 75 -3.10 -15.58 -14.67
CA ALA A 75 -1.88 -16.06 -15.31
C ALA A 75 -2.15 -17.39 -16.00
N VAL A 76 -2.59 -17.37 -17.26
CA VAL A 76 -2.87 -18.58 -18.04
C VAL A 76 -1.56 -19.11 -18.63
N PRO A 77 -1.11 -20.33 -18.27
CA PRO A 77 0.06 -20.96 -18.88
C PRO A 77 -0.11 -21.14 -20.40
N GLU A 78 0.97 -21.09 -21.17
CA GLU A 78 0.89 -21.18 -22.64
C GLU A 78 0.23 -22.49 -23.10
N ARG A 79 0.49 -23.61 -22.41
CA ARG A 79 -0.15 -24.91 -22.68
C ARG A 79 -1.67 -24.90 -22.52
N LEU A 80 -2.19 -24.02 -21.66
CA LEU A 80 -3.62 -23.86 -21.41
C LEU A 80 -4.23 -22.67 -22.16
N LYS A 81 -3.53 -22.07 -23.09
CA LYS A 81 -4.00 -20.89 -23.84
C LYS A 81 -5.35 -21.14 -24.52
N LYS A 82 -5.58 -22.32 -25.09
CA LYS A 82 -6.86 -22.74 -25.69
C LYS A 82 -8.00 -22.88 -24.66
N LYS A 83 -7.66 -23.15 -23.40
CA LYS A 83 -8.61 -23.25 -22.27
C LYS A 83 -8.83 -21.92 -21.55
N GLY A 84 -8.13 -20.87 -21.97
CA GLY A 84 -8.26 -19.54 -21.34
C GLY A 84 -9.69 -19.03 -21.28
N ARG A 85 -10.51 -19.30 -22.31
CA ARG A 85 -11.92 -18.92 -22.34
C ARG A 85 -12.72 -19.63 -21.25
N VAL A 86 -12.57 -20.94 -21.09
CA VAL A 86 -13.23 -21.72 -20.04
C VAL A 86 -12.87 -21.21 -18.64
N ILE A 87 -11.56 -20.92 -18.41
CA ILE A 87 -11.08 -20.34 -17.15
C ILE A 87 -11.74 -18.96 -16.91
N ALA A 88 -11.87 -18.15 -17.95
CA ALA A 88 -12.50 -16.84 -17.85
C ALA A 88 -14.01 -16.92 -17.58
N GLU A 89 -14.72 -17.85 -18.21
CA GLU A 89 -16.14 -18.11 -17.97
C GLU A 89 -16.39 -18.52 -16.52
N ILE A 90 -15.54 -19.40 -15.95
CA ILE A 90 -15.59 -19.78 -14.53
C ILE A 90 -15.41 -18.56 -13.61
N ILE A 91 -14.43 -17.70 -13.92
CA ILE A 91 -14.20 -16.50 -13.12
C ILE A 91 -15.42 -15.56 -13.14
N MET A 92 -16.01 -15.32 -14.32
CA MET A 92 -17.19 -14.47 -14.46
C MET A 92 -18.44 -15.09 -13.83
N GLN A 93 -18.57 -16.42 -13.82
CA GLN A 93 -19.65 -17.13 -13.13
C GLN A 93 -19.57 -16.92 -11.61
N ILE A 94 -18.37 -16.95 -11.04
CA ILE A 94 -18.14 -16.74 -9.60
C ILE A 94 -18.32 -15.27 -9.21
N HIS A 95 -17.90 -14.35 -10.11
CA HIS A 95 -17.91 -12.91 -9.87
C HIS A 95 -18.77 -12.18 -10.90
N PRO A 96 -20.09 -12.05 -10.67
CA PRO A 96 -21.00 -11.38 -11.61
C PRO A 96 -20.67 -9.92 -11.91
N ASN A 97 -19.92 -9.26 -11.02
CA ASN A 97 -19.44 -7.89 -11.21
C ASN A 97 -18.23 -7.78 -12.15
N VAL A 98 -17.60 -8.90 -12.50
CA VAL A 98 -16.47 -8.92 -13.44
C VAL A 98 -17.00 -8.80 -14.86
N GLU A 99 -16.62 -7.71 -15.54
CA GLU A 99 -17.00 -7.42 -16.92
C GLU A 99 -15.91 -7.80 -17.94
N THR A 100 -14.66 -7.92 -17.47
CA THR A 100 -13.49 -8.16 -18.32
C THR A 100 -12.54 -9.16 -17.68
N VAL A 101 -12.11 -10.17 -18.42
CA VAL A 101 -11.06 -11.09 -17.99
C VAL A 101 -9.84 -10.95 -18.90
N LEU A 102 -8.70 -10.70 -18.29
CA LEU A 102 -7.42 -10.49 -18.94
C LEU A 102 -6.41 -11.59 -18.53
N ALA A 103 -5.62 -12.06 -19.48
CA ALA A 103 -4.43 -12.87 -19.20
C ALA A 103 -3.19 -12.00 -19.09
N LYS A 104 -2.31 -12.29 -18.12
CA LYS A 104 -0.96 -11.72 -18.05
C LYS A 104 -0.17 -12.16 -19.29
N ALA A 105 0.35 -11.18 -20.06
CA ALA A 105 1.14 -11.41 -21.27
C ALA A 105 2.56 -10.86 -21.08
N GLY A 106 3.38 -11.59 -20.33
CA GLY A 106 4.75 -11.23 -19.99
C GLY A 106 4.93 -10.73 -18.55
N ALA A 107 6.19 -10.45 -18.20
CA ALA A 107 6.57 -9.92 -16.90
C ALA A 107 6.23 -8.43 -16.77
N VAL A 108 6.22 -7.93 -15.54
CA VAL A 108 6.24 -6.48 -15.27
C VAL A 108 7.57 -5.94 -15.78
N SER A 109 7.55 -4.86 -16.56
CA SER A 109 8.74 -4.32 -17.20
C SER A 109 8.75 -2.79 -17.25
N GLY A 110 9.95 -2.25 -17.52
CA GLY A 110 10.16 -0.83 -17.68
C GLY A 110 10.10 -0.02 -16.37
N ARG A 111 10.44 1.28 -16.51
CA ARG A 111 10.51 2.23 -15.40
C ARG A 111 9.16 2.41 -14.68
N TYR A 112 8.05 2.26 -15.41
CA TYR A 112 6.69 2.43 -14.88
C TYR A 112 6.07 1.13 -14.35
N ARG A 113 6.81 0.01 -14.37
CA ARG A 113 6.38 -1.30 -13.85
C ARG A 113 5.03 -1.75 -14.45
N THR A 114 4.80 -1.46 -15.74
CA THR A 114 3.58 -1.85 -16.44
C THR A 114 3.69 -3.29 -16.96
N ARG A 115 2.55 -3.87 -17.30
CA ARG A 115 2.45 -5.22 -17.85
C ARG A 115 1.57 -5.23 -19.08
N LYS A 116 1.92 -6.06 -20.06
CA LYS A 116 1.04 -6.36 -21.19
C LYS A 116 -0.03 -7.37 -20.78
N PHE A 117 -1.21 -7.20 -21.34
CA PHE A 117 -2.33 -8.10 -21.11
C PHE A 117 -2.93 -8.56 -22.44
N ARG A 118 -3.43 -9.80 -22.47
CA ARG A 118 -4.24 -10.33 -23.56
C ARG A 118 -5.68 -10.42 -23.06
N HIS A 119 -6.59 -9.83 -23.80
CA HIS A 119 -8.03 -9.97 -23.53
C HIS A 119 -8.46 -11.42 -23.75
N ILE A 120 -9.23 -11.98 -22.83
CA ILE A 120 -9.76 -13.34 -22.95
C ILE A 120 -11.26 -13.31 -23.20
N LEU A 121 -12.03 -12.63 -22.33
CA LEU A 121 -13.49 -12.67 -22.35
C LEU A 121 -14.08 -11.37 -21.79
N GLY A 122 -15.32 -11.08 -22.15
CA GLY A 122 -16.10 -9.94 -21.70
C GLY A 122 -15.85 -8.66 -22.50
N LYS A 123 -16.14 -7.51 -21.90
CA LYS A 123 -15.96 -6.20 -22.52
C LYS A 123 -14.48 -5.92 -22.78
N ARG A 124 -14.15 -5.23 -23.88
CA ARG A 124 -12.77 -4.75 -24.12
C ARG A 124 -12.51 -3.44 -23.34
N ASN A 125 -12.74 -3.50 -22.04
CA ASN A 125 -12.49 -2.40 -21.12
C ASN A 125 -11.25 -2.71 -20.26
N TYR A 126 -10.30 -1.77 -20.19
CA TYR A 126 -9.07 -1.91 -19.41
C TYR A 126 -9.05 -0.97 -18.21
N THR A 127 -10.11 -0.22 -18.00
CA THR A 127 -10.26 0.67 -16.84
C THR A 127 -10.92 -0.11 -15.70
N ALA A 128 -10.15 -0.35 -14.67
CA ALA A 128 -10.64 -0.91 -13.41
C ALA A 128 -11.37 0.17 -12.59
N VAL A 129 -12.45 -0.22 -11.93
CA VAL A 129 -13.11 0.56 -10.86
C VAL A 129 -13.04 -0.26 -9.60
N TYR A 130 -12.08 0.05 -8.75
CA TYR A 130 -11.74 -0.72 -7.57
C TYR A 130 -12.10 0.03 -6.29
N LYS A 131 -12.62 -0.69 -5.29
CA LYS A 131 -13.04 -0.12 -4.00
C LYS A 131 -12.27 -0.80 -2.87
N GLU A 132 -11.71 -0.01 -1.97
CA GLU A 132 -11.09 -0.49 -0.73
C GLU A 132 -11.10 0.63 0.33
N ASN A 133 -11.14 0.27 1.61
CA ASN A 133 -11.03 1.19 2.77
C ASN A 133 -11.89 2.46 2.61
N GLY A 134 -13.12 2.30 2.10
CA GLY A 134 -14.04 3.40 1.83
C GLY A 134 -13.67 4.33 0.67
N CYS A 135 -12.63 4.02 -0.09
CA CYS A 135 -12.17 4.79 -1.26
C CYS A 135 -12.50 4.08 -2.58
N VAL A 136 -12.55 4.86 -3.65
CA VAL A 136 -12.81 4.36 -5.02
C VAL A 136 -11.64 4.79 -5.92
N PHE A 137 -11.08 3.84 -6.66
CA PHE A 137 -9.98 4.07 -7.58
C PHE A 137 -10.34 3.66 -9.00
N ARG A 138 -10.07 4.54 -9.97
CA ARG A 138 -10.20 4.27 -11.40
C ARG A 138 -8.82 4.31 -12.03
N PHE A 139 -8.47 3.28 -12.81
CA PHE A 139 -7.18 3.25 -13.49
C PHE A 139 -7.15 2.25 -14.65
N ASP A 140 -6.39 2.56 -15.70
CA ASP A 140 -6.11 1.63 -16.80
C ASP A 140 -4.99 0.67 -16.37
N VAL A 141 -5.33 -0.62 -16.24
CA VAL A 141 -4.40 -1.66 -15.78
C VAL A 141 -3.18 -1.85 -16.70
N ARG A 142 -3.23 -1.37 -17.95
CA ARG A 142 -2.11 -1.43 -18.91
C ARG A 142 -1.09 -0.32 -18.71
N LYS A 143 -1.54 0.83 -18.18
CA LYS A 143 -0.76 2.07 -18.09
C LYS A 143 -0.20 2.32 -16.71
N THR A 144 -0.78 1.69 -15.69
CA THR A 144 -0.42 1.92 -14.29
C THR A 144 -0.20 0.61 -13.54
N PHE A 145 0.62 0.66 -12.51
CA PHE A 145 0.73 -0.42 -11.54
C PHE A 145 -0.24 -0.18 -10.39
N PHE A 146 -1.01 -1.20 -10.02
CA PHE A 146 -1.83 -1.23 -8.82
C PHE A 146 -1.78 -2.62 -8.19
N SER A 147 -1.73 -2.68 -6.86
CA SER A 147 -1.75 -3.94 -6.11
C SER A 147 -2.83 -3.89 -5.02
N ASN A 148 -3.88 -4.70 -5.19
CA ASN A 148 -4.91 -4.89 -4.19
C ASN A 148 -4.41 -5.60 -2.91
N ARG A 149 -3.25 -6.25 -3.00
CA ARG A 149 -2.62 -6.96 -1.85
C ARG A 149 -2.01 -6.03 -0.82
N LEU A 150 -1.93 -4.73 -1.12
CA LEU A 150 -1.43 -3.70 -0.21
C LEU A 150 -2.55 -2.95 0.53
N SER A 151 -3.81 -3.38 0.39
CA SER A 151 -4.96 -2.70 1.01
C SER A 151 -4.82 -2.56 2.52
N HIS A 152 -4.50 -3.64 3.24
CA HIS A 152 -4.28 -3.60 4.69
C HIS A 152 -3.08 -2.72 5.10
N GLU A 153 -2.06 -2.66 4.25
CA GLU A 153 -0.90 -1.83 4.52
C GLU A 153 -1.22 -0.34 4.33
N ARG A 154 -2.05 -0.01 3.35
CA ARG A 154 -2.57 1.35 3.17
C ARG A 154 -3.45 1.79 4.33
N GLU A 155 -4.38 0.94 4.76
CA GLU A 155 -5.22 1.16 5.94
C GLU A 155 -4.36 1.42 7.18
N ARG A 156 -3.36 0.57 7.46
CA ARG A 156 -2.44 0.75 8.57
C ARG A 156 -1.73 2.10 8.57
N ILE A 157 -1.21 2.52 7.41
CA ILE A 157 -0.53 3.81 7.29
C ILE A 157 -1.52 4.98 7.47
N ALA A 158 -2.73 4.83 6.95
CA ALA A 158 -3.79 5.83 7.15
C ALA A 158 -4.15 5.99 8.64
N ASP A 159 -4.27 4.89 9.38
CA ASP A 159 -4.53 4.90 10.83
C ASP A 159 -3.39 5.56 11.62
N LEU A 160 -2.13 5.26 11.27
CA LEU A 160 -0.97 5.88 11.89
C LEU A 160 -0.92 7.39 11.64
N SER A 161 -1.32 7.85 10.46
CA SER A 161 -1.42 9.27 10.13
C SER A 161 -2.57 9.93 10.90
N HIS A 162 -3.73 9.28 10.97
CA HIS A 162 -4.87 9.77 11.73
C HIS A 162 -4.52 10.00 13.22
N ALA A 163 -3.83 9.03 13.84
CA ALA A 163 -3.41 9.13 15.22
C ALA A 163 -2.41 10.27 15.50
N HIS A 164 -1.64 10.69 14.47
CA HIS A 164 -0.65 11.76 14.59
C HIS A 164 -1.26 13.18 14.58
N GLY A 165 -2.42 13.38 13.95
CA GLY A 165 -3.09 14.66 13.82
C GLY A 165 -2.53 15.52 12.67
N LYS A 166 -2.20 16.81 12.92
CA LYS A 166 -1.67 17.69 11.86
C LYS A 166 -0.24 17.29 11.49
N GLU A 167 -0.04 16.89 10.22
CA GLU A 167 1.28 16.54 9.67
C GLU A 167 1.36 16.81 8.17
N THR A 168 2.57 16.97 7.65
CA THR A 168 2.86 16.98 6.22
C THR A 168 3.36 15.60 5.81
N VAL A 169 2.61 14.92 4.95
CA VAL A 169 2.91 13.56 4.48
C VAL A 169 3.39 13.59 3.04
N ALA A 170 4.54 13.00 2.74
CA ALA A 170 5.01 12.81 1.37
C ALA A 170 4.87 11.33 0.96
N VAL A 171 4.01 11.06 -0.02
CA VAL A 171 3.90 9.74 -0.65
C VAL A 171 4.68 9.76 -1.96
N LEU A 172 5.81 9.08 -1.96
CA LEU A 172 6.69 8.94 -3.12
C LEU A 172 6.27 7.72 -3.95
N PHE A 173 6.43 7.80 -5.28
CA PHE A 173 6.02 6.71 -6.20
C PHE A 173 4.54 6.35 -6.07
N ALA A 174 3.71 7.38 -6.02
CA ALA A 174 2.33 7.29 -5.55
C ALA A 174 1.38 6.49 -6.47
N GLY A 175 1.78 6.19 -7.71
CA GLY A 175 0.92 5.53 -8.69
C GLY A 175 -0.36 6.33 -8.94
N VAL A 176 -1.50 5.68 -8.81
CA VAL A 176 -2.83 6.31 -8.92
C VAL A 176 -3.32 6.88 -7.58
N ALA A 177 -2.39 7.17 -6.68
CA ALA A 177 -2.53 7.80 -5.36
C ALA A 177 -3.31 7.01 -4.28
N PRO A 178 -3.27 5.67 -4.21
CA PRO A 178 -4.06 4.98 -3.20
C PRO A 178 -3.62 5.30 -1.76
N PHE A 179 -2.31 5.26 -1.43
CA PHE A 179 -1.83 5.68 -0.11
C PHE A 179 -2.21 7.13 0.21
N SER A 180 -2.00 8.04 -0.75
CA SER A 180 -2.26 9.47 -0.56
C SER A 180 -3.73 9.76 -0.24
N ILE A 181 -4.64 9.12 -0.97
CA ILE A 181 -6.09 9.31 -0.81
C ILE A 181 -6.59 8.69 0.49
N GLU A 182 -6.15 7.49 0.85
CA GLU A 182 -6.57 6.84 2.10
C GLU A 182 -6.06 7.62 3.33
N ILE A 183 -4.81 8.08 3.31
CA ILE A 183 -4.24 8.95 4.35
C ILE A 183 -5.05 10.25 4.47
N ALA A 184 -5.28 10.94 3.35
CA ALA A 184 -5.99 12.22 3.33
C ALA A 184 -7.44 12.11 3.83
N LYS A 185 -8.09 10.98 3.55
CA LYS A 185 -9.45 10.70 4.00
C LYS A 185 -9.51 10.35 5.48
N ALA A 186 -8.56 9.56 5.98
CA ALA A 186 -8.46 9.20 7.40
C ALA A 186 -8.00 10.38 8.26
N ASN A 187 -7.13 11.24 7.73
CA ASN A 187 -6.58 12.41 8.41
C ASN A 187 -6.83 13.70 7.61
N PRO A 188 -8.01 14.34 7.75
CA PRO A 188 -8.31 15.60 7.06
C PRO A 188 -7.42 16.78 7.48
N LYS A 189 -6.64 16.67 8.57
CA LYS A 189 -5.69 17.69 9.03
C LYS A 189 -4.29 17.53 8.40
N ALA A 190 -4.01 16.40 7.74
CA ALA A 190 -2.76 16.20 7.04
C ALA A 190 -2.73 16.98 5.72
N GLU A 191 -1.56 17.48 5.36
CA GLU A 191 -1.24 17.97 4.02
C GLU A 191 -0.47 16.87 3.28
N VAL A 192 -1.04 16.30 2.22
CA VAL A 192 -0.47 15.13 1.55
C VAL A 192 0.12 15.51 0.20
N LEU A 193 1.43 15.37 0.05
CA LEU A 193 2.15 15.48 -1.21
C LEU A 193 2.21 14.09 -1.87
N SER A 194 1.68 13.95 -3.09
CA SER A 194 1.61 12.71 -3.85
C SER A 194 2.48 12.80 -5.09
N VAL A 195 3.65 12.13 -5.11
CA VAL A 195 4.66 12.26 -6.18
C VAL A 195 4.66 11.02 -7.07
N GLU A 196 4.41 11.20 -8.36
CA GLU A 196 4.41 10.12 -9.35
C GLU A 196 5.12 10.54 -10.64
N LEU A 197 6.01 9.67 -11.12
CA LEU A 197 6.77 9.90 -12.34
C LEU A 197 5.99 9.57 -13.61
N ASN A 198 5.18 8.51 -13.59
CA ASN A 198 4.37 8.07 -14.72
C ASN A 198 3.22 9.06 -14.94
N ARG A 199 3.29 9.84 -16.02
CA ARG A 199 2.28 10.84 -16.36
C ARG A 199 0.86 10.24 -16.42
N SER A 200 0.70 9.06 -17.02
CA SER A 200 -0.62 8.42 -17.09
C SER A 200 -1.15 8.03 -15.71
N ALA A 201 -0.28 7.60 -14.78
CA ALA A 201 -0.69 7.31 -13.40
C ALA A 201 -1.04 8.59 -12.64
N HIS A 202 -0.26 9.65 -12.83
CA HIS A 202 -0.53 10.97 -12.25
C HIS A 202 -1.87 11.56 -12.72
N GLU A 203 -2.18 11.49 -14.02
CA GLU A 203 -3.48 11.95 -14.56
C GLU A 203 -4.64 11.20 -13.89
N MET A 204 -4.52 9.88 -13.73
CA MET A 204 -5.51 9.06 -13.01
C MET A 204 -5.53 9.34 -11.49
N ALA A 205 -4.39 9.71 -10.89
CA ALA A 205 -4.33 10.14 -9.50
C ALA A 205 -5.16 11.42 -9.28
N LEU A 206 -5.06 12.40 -10.17
CA LEU A 206 -5.88 13.63 -10.12
C LEU A 206 -7.39 13.31 -10.21
N GLU A 207 -7.77 12.39 -11.12
CA GLU A 207 -9.17 11.92 -11.20
C GLU A 207 -9.62 11.24 -9.89
N ASN A 208 -8.77 10.39 -9.31
CA ASN A 208 -9.08 9.66 -8.08
C ASN A 208 -9.16 10.59 -6.86
N ILE A 209 -8.29 11.60 -6.75
CA ILE A 209 -8.33 12.64 -5.71
C ILE A 209 -9.68 13.35 -5.75
N LYS A 210 -10.12 13.77 -6.95
CA LYS A 210 -11.43 14.40 -7.15
C LYS A 210 -12.59 13.44 -6.82
N LEU A 211 -12.50 12.19 -7.26
CA LEU A 211 -13.54 11.17 -7.03
C LEU A 211 -13.75 10.89 -5.54
N ASN A 212 -12.68 10.93 -4.74
CA ASN A 212 -12.73 10.68 -3.29
C ASN A 212 -12.87 11.96 -2.46
N LYS A 213 -12.92 13.15 -3.08
CA LYS A 213 -13.06 14.46 -2.42
C LYS A 213 -11.96 14.72 -1.38
N THR A 214 -10.72 14.37 -1.71
CA THR A 214 -9.56 14.56 -0.84
C THR A 214 -8.78 15.81 -1.26
N GLU A 215 -9.30 16.99 -0.91
CA GLU A 215 -8.78 18.31 -1.31
C GLU A 215 -7.42 18.64 -0.67
N ASN A 216 -7.07 17.93 0.40
CA ASN A 216 -5.79 18.02 1.11
C ASN A 216 -4.66 17.19 0.48
N VAL A 217 -4.86 16.68 -0.76
CA VAL A 217 -3.82 16.00 -1.54
C VAL A 217 -3.35 16.87 -2.69
N THR A 218 -2.05 17.20 -2.69
CA THR A 218 -1.37 17.85 -3.82
C THR A 218 -0.60 16.80 -4.62
N ALA A 219 -1.03 16.53 -5.87
CA ALA A 219 -0.36 15.58 -6.74
C ALA A 219 0.67 16.30 -7.64
N VAL A 220 1.86 15.74 -7.75
CA VAL A 220 2.98 16.28 -8.54
C VAL A 220 3.51 15.20 -9.49
N ASN A 221 3.54 15.53 -10.81
CA ASN A 221 4.18 14.66 -11.79
C ASN A 221 5.67 14.95 -11.87
N ALA A 222 6.49 14.23 -11.10
CA ALA A 222 7.93 14.48 -11.03
C ALA A 222 8.75 13.22 -10.78
N ASP A 223 10.02 13.29 -11.15
CA ASP A 223 11.05 12.36 -10.66
C ASP A 223 11.42 12.73 -9.23
N VAL A 224 11.33 11.79 -8.31
CA VAL A 224 11.61 11.99 -6.87
C VAL A 224 13.01 12.56 -6.63
N LYS A 225 14.04 12.13 -7.40
CA LYS A 225 15.41 12.66 -7.26
C LYS A 225 15.49 14.12 -7.68
N LYS A 226 14.84 14.47 -8.80
CA LYS A 226 14.78 15.87 -9.27
C LYS A 226 14.00 16.74 -8.31
N LEU A 227 12.84 16.27 -7.83
CA LEU A 227 12.03 16.98 -6.84
C LEU A 227 12.80 17.22 -5.52
N ALA A 228 13.50 16.20 -5.01
CA ALA A 228 14.31 16.36 -3.82
C ALA A 228 15.50 17.33 -4.02
N SER A 229 16.03 17.44 -5.25
CA SER A 229 17.15 18.33 -5.59
C SER A 229 16.72 19.77 -5.91
N SER A 230 15.44 20.01 -6.20
CA SER A 230 14.95 21.38 -6.47
C SER A 230 14.95 22.28 -5.24
N GLY A 231 14.99 21.70 -4.05
CA GLY A 231 14.89 22.44 -2.79
C GLY A 231 13.47 22.82 -2.38
N GLU A 232 12.51 22.80 -3.30
CA GLU A 232 11.12 23.21 -3.05
C GLU A 232 10.45 22.44 -1.91
N TYR A 233 10.73 21.14 -1.81
CA TYR A 233 10.16 20.26 -0.79
C TYR A 233 11.17 19.83 0.29
N SER A 234 12.34 20.47 0.33
CA SER A 234 13.38 20.15 1.30
C SER A 234 12.92 20.44 2.74
N GLY A 235 13.08 19.47 3.62
CA GLY A 235 12.75 19.60 5.03
C GLY A 235 11.28 19.83 5.35
N LYS A 236 10.35 19.41 4.48
CA LYS A 236 8.91 19.70 4.64
C LYS A 236 8.09 18.54 5.21
N ALA A 237 8.51 17.28 5.02
CA ALA A 237 7.69 16.13 5.39
C ALA A 237 7.94 15.67 6.85
N ASP A 238 6.86 15.53 7.61
CA ASP A 238 6.85 14.88 8.93
C ASP A 238 6.81 13.35 8.76
N ARG A 239 6.16 12.88 7.70
CA ARG A 239 6.03 11.45 7.37
C ARG A 239 6.31 11.23 5.89
N ILE A 240 7.03 10.15 5.57
CA ILE A 240 7.34 9.76 4.20
C ILE A 240 6.96 8.31 3.97
N ILE A 241 6.23 8.04 2.89
CA ILE A 241 5.89 6.69 2.44
C ILE A 241 6.60 6.44 1.11
N ALA A 242 7.43 5.39 1.04
CA ALA A 242 8.20 5.03 -0.15
C ALA A 242 7.86 3.60 -0.64
N PRO A 243 6.68 3.36 -1.26
CA PRO A 243 6.18 2.04 -1.62
C PRO A 243 6.73 1.54 -2.96
N LEU A 244 8.06 1.58 -3.13
CA LEU A 244 8.76 1.10 -4.32
C LEU A 244 9.77 -0.01 -3.96
N PRO A 245 9.30 -1.23 -3.59
CA PRO A 245 10.15 -2.23 -2.94
C PRO A 245 11.35 -2.69 -3.77
N ALA A 246 11.29 -2.59 -5.10
CA ALA A 246 12.39 -3.00 -5.97
C ALA A 246 13.62 -2.06 -5.94
N SER A 247 13.45 -0.80 -5.53
CA SER A 247 14.52 0.20 -5.61
C SER A 247 14.46 1.32 -4.57
N SER A 248 13.61 1.23 -3.55
CA SER A 248 13.44 2.27 -2.53
C SER A 248 14.74 2.68 -1.86
N LEU A 249 15.65 1.72 -1.62
CA LEU A 249 16.96 1.99 -1.02
C LEU A 249 17.83 2.94 -1.86
N SER A 250 17.63 3.03 -3.18
CA SER A 250 18.36 3.97 -4.04
C SER A 250 17.84 5.42 -3.96
N PHE A 251 16.83 5.67 -3.12
CA PHE A 251 16.22 6.98 -2.90
C PHE A 251 16.39 7.49 -1.47
N LEU A 252 17.23 6.86 -0.65
CA LEU A 252 17.45 7.26 0.74
C LEU A 252 17.92 8.72 0.86
N ASP A 253 18.78 9.20 -0.06
CA ASP A 253 19.19 10.62 -0.11
C ASP A 253 18.00 11.55 -0.38
N SER A 254 17.13 11.16 -1.31
CA SER A 254 15.92 11.95 -1.64
C SER A 254 14.95 11.99 -0.47
N ILE A 255 14.74 10.84 0.20
CA ILE A 255 13.95 10.74 1.42
C ILE A 255 14.52 11.66 2.50
N ALA A 256 15.83 11.58 2.74
CA ALA A 256 16.49 12.42 3.74
C ALA A 256 16.37 13.93 3.43
N ARG A 257 16.45 14.33 2.17
CA ARG A 257 16.28 15.75 1.76
C ARG A 257 14.86 16.26 2.02
N ILE A 258 13.84 15.48 1.68
CA ILE A 258 12.42 15.83 1.82
C ILE A 258 11.98 15.85 3.29
N ALA A 259 12.54 14.96 4.11
CA ALA A 259 12.22 14.83 5.52
C ALA A 259 12.57 16.08 6.34
N LYS A 260 11.73 16.46 7.30
CA LYS A 260 12.05 17.41 8.37
C LYS A 260 13.25 16.92 9.20
N LYS A 261 13.72 17.75 10.13
CA LYS A 261 14.81 17.38 11.06
C LYS A 261 14.46 16.09 11.82
N LYS A 262 13.19 15.93 12.21
CA LYS A 262 12.63 14.68 12.72
C LYS A 262 11.49 14.26 11.82
N ALA A 263 11.51 13.02 11.34
CA ALA A 263 10.47 12.50 10.48
C ALA A 263 10.27 10.99 10.67
N ILE A 264 9.08 10.48 10.33
CA ILE A 264 8.78 9.06 10.29
C ILE A 264 8.84 8.60 8.82
N VAL A 265 9.51 7.50 8.57
CA VAL A 265 9.63 6.93 7.21
C VAL A 265 9.09 5.50 7.20
N HIS A 266 8.24 5.22 6.23
CA HIS A 266 7.72 3.90 5.90
C HIS A 266 8.34 3.45 4.58
N LEU A 267 9.38 2.64 4.68
CA LEU A 267 10.18 2.17 3.54
C LEU A 267 9.78 0.74 3.18
N TYR A 268 9.49 0.50 1.91
CA TYR A 268 9.18 -0.83 1.40
C TYR A 268 10.36 -1.37 0.60
N SER A 269 10.77 -2.62 0.85
CA SER A 269 11.87 -3.26 0.12
C SER A 269 11.60 -4.73 -0.12
N PHE A 270 12.10 -5.27 -1.23
CA PHE A 270 12.23 -6.72 -1.38
C PHE A 270 13.53 -7.16 -0.71
N ALA A 271 13.42 -8.16 0.15
CA ALA A 271 14.55 -8.74 0.85
C ALA A 271 14.32 -10.23 1.14
N ASP A 272 15.31 -10.89 1.73
CA ASP A 272 15.22 -12.29 2.16
C ASP A 272 14.04 -12.47 3.13
N ALA A 273 13.31 -13.58 3.02
CA ALA A 273 12.10 -13.80 3.81
C ALA A 273 12.38 -13.99 5.32
N ASP A 274 13.57 -14.50 5.68
CA ASP A 274 13.91 -14.83 7.07
C ASP A 274 14.73 -13.72 7.73
N ARG A 275 15.64 -13.07 6.98
CA ARG A 275 16.61 -12.10 7.51
C ARG A 275 16.42 -10.68 7.01
N GLY A 276 15.53 -10.51 6.04
CA GLY A 276 15.43 -9.27 5.27
C GLY A 276 15.06 -8.04 6.09
N GLU A 277 14.30 -8.17 7.16
CA GLU A 277 13.98 -7.06 8.04
C GLU A 277 15.25 -6.44 8.66
N LYS A 278 16.16 -7.28 9.16
CA LYS A 278 17.45 -6.86 9.72
C LYS A 278 18.36 -6.29 8.63
N GLU A 279 18.46 -6.96 7.48
CA GLU A 279 19.30 -6.52 6.36
C GLU A 279 18.88 -5.14 5.81
N VAL A 280 17.58 -4.90 5.68
CA VAL A 280 17.06 -3.59 5.25
C VAL A 280 17.36 -2.52 6.29
N ALA A 281 17.14 -2.81 7.57
CA ALA A 281 17.43 -1.87 8.65
C ALA A 281 18.92 -1.52 8.74
N GLU A 282 19.82 -2.48 8.56
CA GLU A 282 21.27 -2.26 8.53
C GLU A 282 21.69 -1.35 7.38
N LYS A 283 21.22 -1.62 6.17
CA LYS A 283 21.50 -0.76 4.99
C LYS A 283 21.03 0.68 5.20
N VAL A 284 19.84 0.86 5.80
CA VAL A 284 19.34 2.21 6.11
C VAL A 284 20.18 2.88 7.19
N ARG A 285 20.64 2.15 8.24
CA ARG A 285 21.54 2.70 9.28
C ARG A 285 22.90 3.10 8.73
N GLU A 286 23.52 2.25 7.91
CA GLU A 286 24.79 2.53 7.26
C GLU A 286 24.71 3.81 6.39
N HIS A 287 23.63 3.92 5.62
CA HIS A 287 23.38 5.10 4.81
C HIS A 287 23.18 6.34 5.69
N ALA A 288 22.44 6.22 6.79
CA ALA A 288 22.19 7.29 7.73
C ALA A 288 23.47 7.85 8.33
N LEU A 289 24.33 6.96 8.85
CA LEU A 289 25.62 7.34 9.45
C LEU A 289 26.52 8.10 8.47
N LYS A 290 26.55 7.69 7.19
CA LYS A 290 27.36 8.34 6.15
C LYS A 290 26.83 9.73 5.76
N ASN A 291 25.56 10.02 6.02
CA ASN A 291 24.86 11.20 5.50
C ASN A 291 24.32 12.14 6.61
N GLY A 292 24.88 12.06 7.83
CA GLY A 292 24.62 13.02 8.90
C GLY A 292 23.22 12.94 9.52
N TYR A 293 22.66 11.73 9.63
CA TYR A 293 21.43 11.49 10.38
C TYR A 293 21.44 10.13 11.08
N SER A 294 20.59 9.97 12.09
CA SER A 294 20.36 8.71 12.77
C SER A 294 18.98 8.16 12.48
N ILE A 295 18.81 6.85 12.67
CA ILE A 295 17.50 6.20 12.62
C ILE A 295 17.26 5.37 13.87
N LYS A 296 15.99 5.37 14.30
CA LYS A 296 15.46 4.45 15.29
C LYS A 296 14.36 3.63 14.62
N VAL A 297 14.57 2.33 14.45
CA VAL A 297 13.54 1.44 13.93
C VAL A 297 12.40 1.37 14.95
N VAL A 298 11.18 1.68 14.50
CA VAL A 298 9.97 1.65 15.33
C VAL A 298 9.07 0.47 14.99
N GLY A 299 9.29 -0.16 13.84
CA GLY A 299 8.61 -1.37 13.42
C GLY A 299 9.18 -1.96 12.14
N SER A 300 9.01 -3.27 11.98
CA SER A 300 9.25 -3.97 10.72
C SER A 300 8.26 -5.12 10.56
N ARG A 301 7.95 -5.47 9.31
CA ARG A 301 7.04 -6.57 9.01
C ARG A 301 7.18 -7.10 7.61
N ILE A 302 6.83 -8.36 7.43
CA ILE A 302 6.58 -8.94 6.12
C ILE A 302 5.19 -8.51 5.67
N VAL A 303 5.12 -7.70 4.61
CA VAL A 303 3.85 -7.26 4.01
C VAL A 303 3.22 -8.41 3.23
N ARG A 304 4.04 -9.11 2.43
CA ARG A 304 3.62 -10.31 1.69
C ARG A 304 4.81 -11.11 1.19
N PRO A 305 4.65 -12.42 0.98
CA PRO A 305 5.61 -13.22 0.21
C PRO A 305 5.72 -12.70 -1.24
N TYR A 306 6.91 -12.66 -1.78
CA TYR A 306 7.17 -12.32 -3.18
C TYR A 306 7.61 -13.53 -3.99
N SER A 307 8.49 -14.35 -3.44
CA SER A 307 8.94 -15.64 -3.99
C SER A 307 9.20 -16.64 -2.84
N ALA A 308 9.75 -17.81 -3.16
CA ALA A 308 10.10 -18.80 -2.14
C ALA A 308 11.15 -18.30 -1.13
N ARG A 309 11.99 -17.32 -1.53
CA ARG A 309 13.10 -16.80 -0.69
C ARG A 309 13.02 -15.30 -0.43
N GLN A 310 12.07 -14.60 -1.04
CA GLN A 310 11.95 -13.15 -0.91
C GLN A 310 10.55 -12.75 -0.45
N ALA A 311 10.52 -11.73 0.38
CA ALA A 311 9.30 -11.05 0.82
C ALA A 311 9.36 -9.55 0.53
N GLU A 312 8.21 -8.92 0.44
CA GLU A 312 8.07 -7.48 0.53
C GLU A 312 8.02 -7.10 2.01
N ILE A 313 8.99 -6.30 2.43
CA ILE A 313 9.18 -5.88 3.82
C ILE A 313 8.83 -4.40 3.92
N ALA A 314 8.07 -4.04 4.94
CA ALA A 314 7.91 -2.67 5.38
C ALA A 314 8.83 -2.44 6.60
N LEU A 315 9.67 -1.43 6.52
CA LEU A 315 10.51 -0.93 7.60
C LEU A 315 10.01 0.47 8.00
N ASP A 316 9.55 0.59 9.23
CA ASP A 316 9.11 1.86 9.81
C ASP A 316 10.23 2.39 10.72
N TYR A 317 10.69 3.61 10.51
CA TYR A 317 11.73 4.22 11.34
C TYR A 317 11.55 5.71 11.54
N GLU A 318 11.91 6.17 12.72
CA GLU A 318 12.12 7.58 13.02
C GLU A 318 13.51 8.00 12.51
N MET A 319 13.56 9.10 11.79
CA MET A 319 14.81 9.71 11.31
C MET A 319 15.05 11.02 12.04
N THR A 320 16.31 11.28 12.46
CA THR A 320 16.74 12.54 13.06
C THR A 320 18.01 13.03 12.41
N LYS A 321 18.00 14.25 11.82
CA LYS A 321 19.17 14.92 11.25
C LYS A 321 19.93 15.65 12.36
N TYR A 322 21.24 15.62 12.28
CA TYR A 322 22.15 16.33 13.21
C TYR A 322 22.26 17.82 12.88
#